data_53331bc15326c57e1a103aaccd936084
#
_entry.id   53331bc15326c57e1a103aaccd936084
#
_cell.length_a   1.000
_cell.length_b   1.000
_cell.length_c   1.000
_cell.angle_alpha   90.00
_cell.angle_beta   90.00
_cell.angle_gamma   90.00
#
_symmetry.space_group_name_H-M   'P 1'
#
loop_
_entity.id
_entity.type
_entity.pdbx_description
1 polymer ?
#
loop_
_entity_poly.entity_id
_entity_poly.type
_entity_poly.pdbx_seq_one_letter_code
_entity_poly.pdbx_strand_id
1 'polypeptide(L)'
;ADRGQGSGAPINVYDASSDILTKTTRDENNKDRLENGNYIETCGNHYVLLVTEDGDSTPALITMKATQLKKSRKWNSMLLNLKLNGKNGLFTPPSYSHYYRLKTTKEGNDKGNWYGWEISRESRLEDANLYSIAKAFAESVNKGEVKVKYEEESSTDEQKVPF
;
A
#
# COMPACT_ATOMS: atom_id res chain seq x y z
N ALA A 1 -9.46 18.52 -9.39
CA ALA A 1 -8.98 17.30 -10.05
C ALA A 1 -10.18 16.63 -10.70
N ASP A 2 -10.16 16.54 -12.00
CA ASP A 2 -11.22 15.98 -12.81
C ASP A 2 -11.39 14.50 -12.45
N ARG A 3 -12.53 14.17 -11.90
CA ARG A 3 -12.91 12.78 -11.70
C ARG A 3 -13.17 12.19 -13.08
N GLY A 4 -12.22 11.40 -13.59
CA GLY A 4 -12.42 10.59 -14.78
C GLY A 4 -11.54 10.87 -15.98
N GLN A 5 -10.56 11.77 -15.89
CA GLN A 5 -9.58 11.98 -16.97
C GLN A 5 -8.17 11.96 -16.38
N GLY A 6 -7.54 10.80 -16.32
CA GLY A 6 -6.15 10.65 -15.91
C GLY A 6 -5.86 9.27 -15.36
N SER A 7 -4.60 8.87 -15.37
CA SER A 7 -4.09 7.59 -14.87
C SER A 7 -4.28 7.35 -13.36
N GLY A 8 -4.89 8.30 -12.64
CA GLY A 8 -4.93 8.25 -11.16
C GLY A 8 -3.57 8.42 -10.47
N ALA A 9 -2.52 8.60 -11.25
CA ALA A 9 -1.17 8.80 -10.75
C ALA A 9 -1.07 10.12 -9.96
N PRO A 10 -0.31 10.16 -8.86
CA PRO A 10 -0.03 11.41 -8.17
C PRO A 10 0.88 12.30 -9.04
N ILE A 11 0.61 13.61 -9.05
CA ILE A 11 1.46 14.60 -9.75
C ILE A 11 2.86 14.60 -9.14
N ASN A 12 2.93 14.59 -7.80
CA ASN A 12 4.16 14.51 -7.03
C ASN A 12 3.99 13.58 -5.84
N VAL A 13 5.05 12.92 -5.44
CA VAL A 13 5.13 12.11 -4.22
C VAL A 13 6.12 12.75 -3.28
N TYR A 14 5.71 12.96 -2.04
CA TYR A 14 6.52 13.55 -0.99
C TYR A 14 6.76 12.50 0.10
N ASP A 15 7.95 12.51 0.66
CA ASP A 15 8.27 11.72 1.85
C ASP A 15 7.49 12.20 3.07
N ALA A 16 7.24 11.31 4.03
CA ALA A 16 6.52 11.65 5.25
C ALA A 16 7.22 12.68 6.13
N SER A 17 8.53 12.87 5.96
CA SER A 17 9.33 13.91 6.63
C SER A 17 9.26 15.27 5.95
N SER A 18 8.62 15.37 4.78
CA SER A 18 8.47 16.63 4.04
C SER A 18 7.62 17.65 4.81
N ASP A 19 8.00 18.91 4.70
CA ASP A 19 7.25 20.06 5.23
C ASP A 19 6.03 20.45 4.37
N ILE A 20 5.70 19.66 3.34
CA ILE A 20 4.66 20.02 2.34
C ILE A 20 3.31 20.35 2.99
N LEU A 21 2.96 19.66 4.08
CA LEU A 21 1.70 19.91 4.79
C LEU A 21 1.65 21.29 5.46
N THR A 22 2.78 21.88 5.78
CA THR A 22 2.83 23.26 6.35
C THR A 22 2.48 24.32 5.30
N LYS A 23 2.51 23.96 4.02
CA LYS A 23 2.22 24.84 2.87
C LYS A 23 0.79 24.68 2.38
N THR A 24 -0.05 23.94 3.13
CA THR A 24 -1.44 23.71 2.77
C THR A 24 -2.40 24.50 3.66
N THR A 25 -3.57 24.80 3.11
CA THR A 25 -4.77 25.24 3.84
C THR A 25 -5.83 24.17 3.76
N ARG A 26 -6.54 23.94 4.85
CA ARG A 26 -7.63 22.96 4.88
C ARG A 26 -8.89 23.57 4.29
N ASP A 27 -9.46 22.91 3.26
CA ASP A 27 -10.70 23.32 2.63
C ASP A 27 -11.95 22.84 3.40
N GLU A 28 -13.13 23.29 2.97
CA GLU A 28 -14.45 22.93 3.54
C GLU A 28 -14.72 21.41 3.51
N ASN A 29 -14.05 20.67 2.62
CA ASN A 29 -14.13 19.20 2.49
C ASN A 29 -13.05 18.48 3.32
N ASN A 30 -12.38 19.19 4.23
CA ASN A 30 -11.27 18.67 5.04
C ASN A 30 -10.09 18.14 4.23
N LYS A 31 -9.80 18.70 3.05
CA LYS A 31 -8.63 18.37 2.24
C LYS A 31 -7.56 19.45 2.39
N ASP A 32 -6.33 19.03 2.56
CA ASP A 32 -5.18 19.91 2.65
C ASP A 32 -4.78 20.35 1.24
N ARG A 33 -5.01 21.64 0.88
CA ARG A 33 -4.76 22.21 -0.46
C ARG A 33 -3.56 23.12 -0.48
N LEU A 34 -2.78 22.99 -1.54
CA LEU A 34 -1.73 23.93 -1.91
C LEU A 34 -2.33 25.18 -2.60
N GLU A 35 -1.56 26.26 -2.65
CA GLU A 35 -1.95 27.51 -3.31
C GLU A 35 -2.37 27.33 -4.80
N ASN A 36 -1.76 26.36 -5.49
CA ASN A 36 -2.09 26.03 -6.88
C ASN A 36 -3.38 25.20 -7.05
N GLY A 37 -4.14 24.99 -5.97
CA GLY A 37 -5.40 24.26 -5.95
C GLY A 37 -5.26 22.74 -5.85
N ASN A 38 -4.06 22.17 -5.98
CA ASN A 38 -3.84 20.74 -5.78
C ASN A 38 -4.01 20.38 -4.29
N TYR A 39 -4.52 19.17 -4.01
CA TYR A 39 -4.61 18.69 -2.64
C TYR A 39 -3.56 17.63 -2.35
N ILE A 40 -3.14 17.60 -1.09
CA ILE A 40 -2.22 16.59 -0.56
C ILE A 40 -3.03 15.48 0.10
N GLU A 41 -2.76 14.25 -0.27
CA GLU A 41 -3.37 13.07 0.34
C GLU A 41 -2.30 12.23 1.03
N THR A 42 -2.50 11.98 2.33
CA THR A 42 -1.63 11.08 3.09
C THR A 42 -1.93 9.63 2.72
N CYS A 43 -0.91 8.90 2.31
CA CYS A 43 -1.01 7.50 1.91
C CYS A 43 -0.05 6.61 2.71
N GLY A 44 -0.45 5.38 2.98
CA GLY A 44 0.44 4.31 3.42
C GLY A 44 0.76 3.41 2.23
N ASN A 45 1.99 3.49 1.74
CA ASN A 45 2.46 2.68 0.63
C ASN A 45 3.17 1.42 1.15
N HIS A 46 2.71 0.26 0.71
CA HIS A 46 3.28 -1.04 1.04
C HIS A 46 3.77 -1.71 -0.24
N TYR A 47 5.08 -1.81 -0.38
CA TYR A 47 5.71 -2.60 -1.42
C TYR A 47 5.68 -4.06 -1.01
N VAL A 48 5.07 -4.91 -1.81
CA VAL A 48 4.82 -6.32 -1.49
C VAL A 48 5.19 -7.24 -2.65
N LEU A 49 5.45 -8.50 -2.33
CA LEU A 49 5.42 -9.58 -3.31
C LEU A 49 4.10 -10.33 -3.14
N LEU A 50 3.30 -10.35 -4.18
CA LEU A 50 2.11 -11.19 -4.26
C LEU A 50 2.58 -12.62 -4.58
N VAL A 51 2.26 -13.56 -3.69
CA VAL A 51 2.65 -14.96 -3.83
C VAL A 51 1.42 -15.78 -4.18
N THR A 52 1.52 -16.56 -5.25
CA THR A 52 0.48 -17.50 -5.67
C THR A 52 0.60 -18.84 -4.94
N GLU A 53 -0.40 -19.69 -5.05
CA GLU A 53 -0.39 -21.05 -4.49
C GLU A 53 0.73 -21.92 -5.11
N ASP A 54 1.10 -21.66 -6.35
CA ASP A 54 2.19 -22.35 -7.07
C ASP A 54 3.59 -21.85 -6.66
N GLY A 55 3.67 -20.84 -5.80
CA GLY A 55 4.92 -20.27 -5.28
C GLY A 55 5.53 -19.17 -6.16
N ASP A 56 4.88 -18.79 -7.24
CA ASP A 56 5.29 -17.64 -8.04
C ASP A 56 5.10 -16.33 -7.27
N SER A 57 5.95 -15.35 -7.53
CA SER A 57 5.86 -14.05 -6.85
C SER A 57 5.93 -12.89 -7.83
N THR A 58 5.07 -11.89 -7.61
CA THR A 58 5.00 -10.67 -8.42
C THR A 58 5.08 -9.44 -7.54
N PRO A 59 5.98 -8.48 -7.84
CA PRO A 59 6.03 -7.21 -7.13
C PRO A 59 4.74 -6.40 -7.32
N ALA A 60 4.25 -5.79 -6.25
CA ALA A 60 3.10 -4.92 -6.28
C ALA A 60 3.21 -3.77 -5.26
N LEU A 61 2.47 -2.69 -5.50
CA LEU A 61 2.30 -1.60 -4.56
C LEU A 61 0.85 -1.57 -4.07
N ILE A 62 0.66 -1.65 -2.75
CA ILE A 62 -0.64 -1.46 -2.11
C ILE A 62 -0.65 -0.08 -1.46
N THR A 63 -1.46 0.83 -2.02
CA THR A 63 -1.63 2.18 -1.47
C THR A 63 -2.88 2.23 -0.62
N MET A 64 -2.71 2.53 0.68
CA MET A 64 -3.80 2.67 1.64
C MET A 64 -3.98 4.13 2.00
N LYS A 65 -5.17 4.68 1.78
CA LYS A 65 -5.53 6.07 2.02
C LYS A 65 -6.86 6.22 2.76
N ALA A 66 -7.17 7.42 3.22
CA ALA A 66 -8.41 7.72 3.93
C ALA A 66 -8.73 6.72 5.05
N THR A 67 -9.86 6.03 4.99
CA THR A 67 -10.29 5.03 5.98
C THR A 67 -9.33 3.86 6.13
N GLN A 68 -8.54 3.56 5.10
CA GLN A 68 -7.58 2.45 5.09
C GLN A 68 -6.25 2.79 5.79
N LEU A 69 -5.95 4.06 6.07
CA LEU A 69 -4.72 4.46 6.78
C LEU A 69 -4.59 3.80 8.15
N LYS A 70 -5.69 3.60 8.87
CA LYS A 70 -5.65 2.87 10.15
C LYS A 70 -5.26 1.41 9.97
N LYS A 71 -5.60 0.79 8.83
CA LYS A 71 -5.21 -0.59 8.49
C LYS A 71 -3.72 -0.67 8.17
N SER A 72 -3.21 0.30 7.41
CA SER A 72 -1.77 0.46 7.15
C SER A 72 -0.98 0.57 8.47
N ARG A 73 -1.40 1.44 9.38
CA ARG A 73 -0.75 1.60 10.69
C ARG A 73 -0.80 0.32 11.53
N LYS A 74 -1.93 -0.39 11.53
CA LYS A 74 -2.07 -1.69 12.19
C LYS A 74 -1.11 -2.71 11.61
N TRP A 75 -0.98 -2.78 10.29
CA TRP A 75 -0.04 -3.68 9.63
C TRP A 75 1.41 -3.37 10.01
N ASN A 76 1.82 -2.11 9.95
CA ASN A 76 3.15 -1.69 10.40
C ASN A 76 3.39 -2.05 11.87
N SER A 77 2.39 -1.89 12.75
CA SER A 77 2.50 -2.30 14.15
C SER A 77 2.68 -3.82 14.29
N MET A 78 2.00 -4.63 13.48
CA MET A 78 2.18 -6.09 13.49
C MET A 78 3.59 -6.50 13.07
N LEU A 79 4.19 -5.78 12.09
CA LEU A 79 5.57 -6.00 11.66
C LEU A 79 6.58 -5.64 12.76
N LEU A 80 6.44 -4.48 13.37
CA LEU A 80 7.38 -3.96 14.37
C LEU A 80 7.31 -4.70 15.70
N ASN A 81 6.12 -5.15 16.10
CA ASN A 81 5.90 -5.84 17.38
C ASN A 81 6.19 -7.34 17.30
N LEU A 82 6.45 -7.88 16.12
CA LEU A 82 6.85 -9.27 15.99
C LEU A 82 8.25 -9.46 16.57
N LYS A 83 8.36 -10.35 17.54
CA LYS A 83 9.63 -10.72 18.16
C LYS A 83 9.86 -12.21 18.02
N LEU A 84 11.06 -12.57 17.61
CA LEU A 84 11.52 -13.95 17.51
C LEU A 84 12.72 -14.16 18.45
N ASN A 85 12.85 -15.38 18.96
CA ASN A 85 14.01 -15.76 19.74
C ASN A 85 15.20 -16.05 18.80
N GLY A 86 16.31 -15.36 18.99
CA GLY A 86 17.58 -15.60 18.32
C GLY A 86 18.67 -16.02 19.32
N LYS A 87 19.85 -16.28 18.80
CA LYS A 87 21.01 -16.66 19.65
C LYS A 87 21.37 -15.60 20.70
N ASN A 88 21.13 -14.33 20.40
CA ASN A 88 21.47 -13.18 21.26
C ASN A 88 20.23 -12.56 21.92
N GLY A 89 19.13 -13.30 22.02
CA GLY A 89 17.88 -12.83 22.62
C GLY A 89 16.80 -12.48 21.59
N LEU A 90 15.80 -11.72 22.02
CA LEU A 90 14.67 -11.31 21.17
C LEU A 90 15.10 -10.32 20.11
N PHE A 91 14.66 -10.53 18.88
CA PHE A 91 14.87 -9.59 17.78
C PHE A 91 13.61 -9.42 16.94
N THR A 92 13.52 -8.28 16.24
CA THR A 92 12.47 -8.03 15.25
C THR A 92 12.94 -8.58 13.91
N PRO A 93 12.26 -9.59 13.33
CA PRO A 93 12.65 -10.13 12.05
C PRO A 93 12.35 -9.13 10.92
N PRO A 94 12.95 -9.31 9.74
CA PRO A 94 12.63 -8.50 8.56
C PRO A 94 11.13 -8.56 8.21
N SER A 95 10.60 -7.50 7.61
CA SER A 95 9.18 -7.41 7.24
C SER A 95 8.71 -8.56 6.34
N TYR A 96 9.61 -9.10 5.52
CA TYR A 96 9.37 -10.24 4.61
C TYR A 96 9.58 -11.62 5.24
N SER A 97 9.71 -11.71 6.55
CA SER A 97 9.93 -12.99 7.26
C SER A 97 8.70 -13.90 7.35
N HIS A 98 7.52 -13.36 7.11
CA HIS A 98 6.23 -14.04 7.23
C HIS A 98 5.33 -13.69 6.05
N TYR A 99 4.41 -14.59 5.75
CA TYR A 99 3.30 -14.30 4.87
C TYR A 99 2.25 -13.44 5.59
N TYR A 100 1.60 -12.60 4.84
CA TYR A 100 0.45 -11.81 5.28
C TYR A 100 -0.70 -12.06 4.31
N ARG A 101 -1.85 -12.38 4.85
CA ARG A 101 -3.08 -12.56 4.07
C ARG A 101 -3.87 -11.27 4.10
N LEU A 102 -4.24 -10.81 2.91
CA LEU A 102 -5.11 -9.67 2.72
C LEU A 102 -6.45 -10.15 2.18
N LYS A 103 -7.52 -9.77 2.87
CA LYS A 103 -8.90 -10.03 2.45
C LYS A 103 -9.65 -8.72 2.40
N THR A 104 -10.67 -8.65 1.56
CA THR A 104 -11.63 -7.54 1.61
C THR A 104 -12.76 -7.88 2.56
N THR A 105 -13.16 -6.90 3.37
CA THR A 105 -14.31 -6.99 4.27
C THR A 105 -15.22 -5.80 4.05
N LYS A 106 -16.54 -6.02 4.15
CA LYS A 106 -17.52 -4.94 4.04
C LYS A 106 -17.44 -4.07 5.28
N GLU A 107 -17.28 -2.79 5.08
CA GLU A 107 -17.27 -1.74 6.10
C GLU A 107 -18.33 -0.69 5.75
N GLY A 108 -18.76 0.09 6.71
CA GLY A 108 -19.71 1.17 6.47
C GLY A 108 -19.84 2.13 7.63
N ASN A 109 -20.51 3.24 7.35
CA ASN A 109 -20.99 4.23 8.31
C ASN A 109 -22.25 4.88 7.76
N ASP A 110 -22.74 5.91 8.43
CA ASP A 110 -23.95 6.66 8.05
C ASP A 110 -23.89 7.29 6.64
N LYS A 111 -22.68 7.40 6.07
CA LYS A 111 -22.44 7.97 4.73
C LYS A 111 -22.40 6.94 3.61
N GLY A 112 -22.33 5.64 3.93
CA GLY A 112 -22.32 4.57 2.94
C GLY A 112 -21.49 3.36 3.32
N ASN A 113 -21.43 2.41 2.38
CA ASN A 113 -20.70 1.15 2.53
C ASN A 113 -19.54 1.10 1.54
N TRP A 114 -18.45 0.44 1.94
CA TRP A 114 -17.28 0.16 1.11
C TRP A 114 -16.64 -1.16 1.49
N TYR A 115 -15.66 -1.60 0.72
CA TYR A 115 -14.81 -2.71 1.10
C TYR A 115 -13.47 -2.19 1.62
N GLY A 116 -13.05 -2.71 2.76
CA GLY A 116 -11.77 -2.39 3.37
C GLY A 116 -10.87 -3.62 3.48
N TRP A 117 -9.58 -3.40 3.72
CA TRP A 117 -8.63 -4.47 3.94
C TRP A 117 -8.73 -5.04 5.35
N GLU A 118 -8.75 -6.35 5.44
CA GLU A 118 -8.45 -7.12 6.64
C GLU A 118 -7.11 -7.82 6.42
N ILE A 119 -6.18 -7.63 7.35
CA ILE A 119 -4.81 -8.09 7.23
C ILE A 119 -4.50 -9.00 8.41
N SER A 120 -4.08 -10.22 8.13
CA SER A 120 -3.63 -11.21 9.12
C SER A 120 -2.22 -11.68 8.81
N ARG A 121 -1.44 -11.91 9.88
CA ARG A 121 -0.15 -12.59 9.75
C ARG A 121 -0.40 -14.09 9.65
N GLU A 122 0.27 -14.72 8.70
CA GLU A 122 0.26 -16.16 8.47
C GLU A 122 1.59 -16.82 8.92
N SER A 123 1.92 -17.94 8.32
CA SER A 123 3.13 -18.70 8.62
C SER A 123 4.42 -17.94 8.30
N ARG A 124 5.51 -18.41 8.87
CA ARG A 124 6.85 -17.97 8.53
C ARG A 124 7.18 -18.36 7.09
N LEU A 125 7.93 -17.50 6.39
CA LEU A 125 8.48 -17.79 5.07
C LEU A 125 9.67 -18.74 5.26
N GLU A 126 9.49 -20.02 4.89
CA GLU A 126 10.50 -21.08 5.03
C GLU A 126 11.20 -21.40 3.71
N ASP A 127 10.59 -21.03 2.59
CA ASP A 127 11.18 -21.19 1.26
C ASP A 127 12.41 -20.29 1.10
N ALA A 128 13.59 -20.88 0.99
CA ALA A 128 14.86 -20.15 0.90
C ALA A 128 15.01 -19.34 -0.39
N ASN A 129 14.43 -19.81 -1.50
CA ASN A 129 14.47 -19.09 -2.78
C ASN A 129 13.58 -17.85 -2.71
N LEU A 130 12.32 -18.00 -2.28
CA LEU A 130 11.40 -16.90 -2.13
C LEU A 130 11.89 -15.89 -1.07
N TYR A 131 12.53 -16.37 0.00
CA TYR A 131 13.16 -15.50 0.99
C TYR A 131 14.27 -14.63 0.36
N SER A 132 15.10 -15.21 -0.50
CA SER A 132 16.17 -14.48 -1.20
C SER A 132 15.60 -13.45 -2.15
N ILE A 133 14.54 -13.78 -2.89
CA ILE A 133 13.80 -12.84 -3.76
C ILE A 133 13.23 -11.69 -2.94
N ALA A 134 12.56 -12.01 -1.84
CA ALA A 134 11.94 -10.99 -0.98
C ALA A 134 12.97 -10.06 -0.34
N LYS A 135 14.12 -10.59 0.06
CA LYS A 135 15.25 -9.80 0.57
C LYS A 135 15.78 -8.85 -0.50
N ALA A 136 16.08 -9.35 -1.70
CA ALA A 136 16.57 -8.52 -2.81
C ALA A 136 15.57 -7.42 -3.19
N PHE A 137 14.28 -7.75 -3.23
CA PHE A 137 13.22 -6.77 -3.47
C PHE A 137 13.18 -5.68 -2.39
N ALA A 138 13.23 -6.05 -1.11
CA ALA A 138 13.26 -5.10 -0.01
C ALA A 138 14.50 -4.18 -0.07
N GLU A 139 15.66 -4.71 -0.45
CA GLU A 139 16.88 -3.91 -0.65
C GLU A 139 16.72 -2.92 -1.79
N SER A 140 16.14 -3.31 -2.92
CA SER A 140 15.85 -2.41 -4.06
C SER A 140 14.87 -1.30 -3.70
N VAL A 141 13.82 -1.63 -2.92
CA VAL A 141 12.88 -0.61 -2.40
C VAL A 141 13.60 0.39 -1.51
N ASN A 142 14.43 -0.08 -0.58
CA ASN A 142 15.17 0.80 0.33
C ASN A 142 16.18 1.70 -0.37
N LYS A 143 16.73 1.26 -1.49
CA LYS A 143 17.62 2.07 -2.35
C LYS A 143 16.88 3.03 -3.27
N GLY A 144 15.54 2.97 -3.32
CA GLY A 144 14.72 3.79 -4.23
C GLY A 144 14.81 3.37 -5.70
N GLU A 145 15.26 2.15 -5.98
CA GLU A 145 15.42 1.62 -7.34
C GLU A 145 14.08 1.16 -7.95
N VAL A 146 13.08 0.90 -7.12
CA VAL A 146 11.76 0.44 -7.56
C VAL A 146 10.92 1.62 -8.04
N LYS A 147 10.58 1.60 -9.34
CA LYS A 147 9.66 2.58 -9.96
C LYS A 147 8.26 1.98 -10.04
N VAL A 148 7.27 2.75 -9.58
CA VAL A 148 5.86 2.38 -9.71
C VAL A 148 5.38 2.79 -11.09
N LYS A 149 4.84 1.84 -11.85
CA LYS A 149 4.08 2.13 -13.07
C LYS A 149 2.61 2.26 -12.69
N TYR A 150 1.99 3.37 -13.02
CA TYR A 150 0.55 3.55 -12.94
C TYR A 150 -0.03 3.16 -14.29
N GLU A 151 -0.91 2.17 -14.32
CA GLU A 151 -1.65 1.83 -15.52
C GLU A 151 -2.67 2.93 -15.78
N GLU A 152 -2.73 3.43 -17.03
CA GLU A 152 -3.85 4.24 -17.46
C GLU A 152 -5.07 3.32 -17.50
N GLU A 153 -6.15 3.67 -16.79
CA GLU A 153 -7.42 2.98 -16.95
C GLU A 153 -7.83 3.14 -18.43
N SER A 154 -7.56 2.11 -19.23
CA SER A 154 -8.14 2.02 -20.56
C SER A 154 -9.66 2.02 -20.36
N SER A 155 -10.32 3.05 -20.86
CA SER A 155 -11.76 3.09 -21.00
C SER A 155 -12.15 1.82 -21.76
N THR A 156 -12.69 0.85 -21.05
CA THR A 156 -13.27 -0.34 -21.64
C THR A 156 -14.49 0.16 -22.42
N ASP A 157 -14.35 0.26 -23.72
CA ASP A 157 -15.48 0.38 -24.61
C ASP A 157 -16.46 -0.74 -24.24
N GLU A 158 -17.65 -0.35 -23.79
CA GLU A 158 -18.78 -1.25 -23.66
C GLU A 158 -19.02 -1.89 -25.03
N GLN A 159 -18.45 -3.06 -25.25
CA GLN A 159 -18.91 -3.91 -26.34
C GLN A 159 -20.37 -4.30 -26.02
N LYS A 160 -21.30 -3.57 -26.65
CA LYS A 160 -22.67 -4.00 -26.81
C LYS A 160 -22.65 -5.41 -27.35
N VAL A 161 -23.02 -6.37 -26.52
CA VAL A 161 -23.29 -7.72 -26.95
C VAL A 161 -24.57 -7.66 -27.78
N PRO A 162 -24.58 -8.02 -29.07
CA PRO A 162 -25.82 -8.13 -29.84
C PRO A 162 -26.54 -9.40 -29.39
N PHE A 163 -27.78 -9.23 -29.02
CA PHE A 163 -28.72 -10.34 -28.78
C PHE A 163 -29.14 -10.94 -30.11
#